data_5cbf8e3da0aa430c3583cf730fbc8a97
#
_entry.id   5cbf8e3da0aa430c3583cf730fbc8a97
#
_cell.length_a   1.000
_cell.length_b   1.000
_cell.length_c   1.000
_cell.angle_alpha   90.00
_cell.angle_beta   90.00
_cell.angle_gamma   90.00
#
_symmetry.space_group_name_H-M   'P 1'
#
loop_
_entity.id
_entity.type
_entity.pdbx_description
1 polymer ?
#
loop_
_entity_poly.entity_id
_entity_poly.type
_entity_poly.pdbx_seq_one_letter_code
_entity_poly.pdbx_strand_id
1 'polypeptide(L)' 'LLQVNVAAASTQRGDNRLQYLFYWYDDAGQEVASDGRGWTPLKLHGYQTRTLSALAPSPAARGYRIYVREVIEESN' A
#
# COMPACT_ATOMS: atom_id res chain seq x y z
N LEU A 1 -10.75 15.25 0.94
CA LEU A 1 -9.98 14.10 1.45
C LEU A 1 -8.64 14.00 0.74
N LEU A 2 -7.62 13.62 1.48
CA LEU A 2 -6.29 13.39 0.93
C LEU A 2 -6.30 12.21 -0.03
N GLN A 3 -5.83 12.42 -1.24
CA GLN A 3 -5.66 11.35 -2.22
C GLN A 3 -4.18 11.14 -2.49
N VAL A 4 -3.76 9.88 -2.54
CA VAL A 4 -2.36 9.51 -2.69
C VAL A 4 -2.19 8.59 -3.89
N ASN A 5 -1.17 8.86 -4.70
CA ASN A 5 -0.76 7.99 -5.79
C ASN A 5 0.71 7.63 -5.59
N VAL A 6 0.99 6.35 -5.52
CA VAL A 6 2.35 5.84 -5.28
C VAL A 6 2.73 4.92 -6.42
N ALA A 7 3.89 5.14 -7.01
CA ALA A 7 4.41 4.25 -8.05
C ALA A 7 5.18 3.10 -7.40
N ALA A 8 4.78 1.88 -7.73
CA ALA A 8 5.46 0.67 -7.29
C ALA A 8 6.11 0.00 -8.49
N ALA A 9 7.42 -0.15 -8.43
CA ALA A 9 8.19 -0.71 -9.54
C ALA A 9 8.92 -1.97 -9.11
N SER A 10 8.87 -3.00 -9.96
CA SER A 10 9.66 -4.21 -9.74
C SER A 10 11.06 -4.03 -10.32
N THR A 11 12.06 -4.45 -9.57
CA THR A 11 13.44 -4.49 -10.02
C THR A 11 13.90 -5.91 -10.34
N GLN A 12 12.99 -6.87 -10.33
CA GLN A 12 13.25 -8.28 -10.55
C GLN A 12 12.66 -8.73 -11.87
N ARG A 13 13.23 -9.81 -12.43
CA ARG A 13 12.76 -10.36 -13.71
C ARG A 13 11.47 -11.12 -13.60
N GLY A 14 11.29 -11.85 -12.50
CA GLY A 14 10.13 -12.71 -12.33
C GLY A 14 8.91 -11.97 -11.78
N ASP A 15 7.80 -12.68 -11.73
CA ASP A 15 6.60 -12.17 -11.10
C ASP A 15 6.79 -12.13 -9.59
N ASN A 16 6.30 -11.05 -8.98
CA ASN A 16 6.32 -10.88 -7.54
C ASN A 16 4.90 -10.76 -7.03
N ARG A 17 4.57 -11.57 -6.03
CA ARG A 17 3.32 -11.45 -5.31
C ARG A 17 3.57 -10.68 -4.03
N LEU A 18 2.91 -9.54 -3.93
CA LEU A 18 3.07 -8.61 -2.83
C LEU A 18 1.73 -8.29 -2.23
N GLN A 19 1.76 -7.70 -1.05
CA GLN A 19 0.60 -7.07 -0.44
C GLN A 19 1.01 -5.71 0.05
N TYR A 20 0.09 -4.76 0.04
CA TYR A 20 0.34 -3.44 0.56
C TYR A 20 -0.78 -2.97 1.46
N LEU A 21 -0.45 -1.98 2.30
CA LEU A 21 -1.36 -1.43 3.29
C LEU A 21 -1.01 0.03 3.51
N PHE A 22 -2.02 0.90 3.50
CA PHE A 22 -1.85 2.30 3.81
C PHE A 22 -2.22 2.57 5.27
N TYR A 23 -1.35 3.33 5.95
CA TYR A 23 -1.63 3.91 7.26
C TYR A 23 -1.78 5.41 7.09
N TRP A 24 -2.76 5.98 7.76
CA TRP A 24 -3.08 7.40 7.68
C TRP A 24 -2.80 8.08 9.00
N TYR A 25 -2.29 9.31 8.94
CA TYR A 25 -1.89 10.06 10.13
C TYR A 25 -2.47 11.46 10.08
N ASP A 26 -2.81 12.01 11.26
CA ASP A 26 -3.29 13.38 11.40
C ASP A 26 -2.13 14.38 11.55
N ASP A 27 -2.45 15.66 11.77
CA ASP A 27 -1.45 16.71 11.94
C ASP A 27 -0.54 16.48 13.14
N ALA A 28 -1.03 15.79 14.16
CA ALA A 28 -0.27 15.49 15.37
C ALA A 28 0.59 14.23 15.22
N GLY A 29 0.54 13.57 14.06
CA GLY A 29 1.28 12.33 13.83
C GLY A 29 0.61 11.10 14.42
N GLN A 30 -0.64 11.21 14.83
CA GLN A 30 -1.40 10.09 15.36
C GLN A 30 -2.13 9.36 14.24
N GLU A 31 -2.23 8.05 14.37
CA GLU A 31 -2.91 7.23 13.39
C GLU A 31 -4.40 7.54 13.33
N VAL A 32 -4.89 7.74 12.12
CA VAL A 32 -6.32 7.90 11.85
C VAL A 32 -6.89 6.52 11.58
N ALA A 33 -7.84 6.10 12.40
CA ALA A 33 -8.49 4.80 12.25
C ALA A 33 -9.29 4.74 10.95
N SER A 34 -9.24 3.59 10.28
CA SER A 34 -10.07 3.34 9.13
C SER A 34 -10.70 1.96 9.24
N ASP A 35 -11.98 1.89 8.96
CA ASP A 35 -12.70 0.62 8.92
C ASP A 35 -12.28 -0.17 7.69
N GLY A 36 -12.22 -1.48 7.83
CA GLY A 36 -11.91 -2.34 6.72
C GLY A 36 -10.46 -2.31 6.27
N ARG A 37 -9.56 -1.80 7.11
CA ARG A 37 -8.13 -1.83 6.78
C ARG A 37 -7.64 -3.26 6.70
N GLY A 38 -7.05 -3.59 5.57
CA GLY A 38 -6.48 -4.90 5.35
C GLY A 38 -5.45 -4.85 4.26
N TRP A 39 -4.68 -5.91 4.15
CA TRP A 39 -3.68 -6.04 3.10
C TRP A 39 -4.34 -6.21 1.74
N THR A 40 -3.90 -5.41 0.77
CA THR A 40 -4.38 -5.50 -0.61
C THR A 40 -3.36 -6.23 -1.45
N PRO A 41 -3.77 -7.25 -2.21
CA PRO A 41 -2.83 -7.96 -3.07
C PRO A 41 -2.32 -7.09 -4.21
N LEU A 42 -1.05 -7.26 -4.54
CA LEU A 42 -0.39 -6.56 -5.63
C LEU A 42 0.51 -7.55 -6.35
N LYS A 43 0.26 -7.78 -7.62
CA LYS A 43 1.13 -8.62 -8.44
C LYS A 43 1.91 -7.73 -9.40
N LEU A 44 3.23 -7.79 -9.33
CA LEU A 44 4.11 -7.11 -10.25
C LEU A 44 4.79 -8.14 -11.15
N HIS A 45 4.63 -7.97 -12.44
CA HIS A 45 5.41 -8.72 -13.43
C HIS A 45 6.80 -8.11 -13.54
N GLY A 46 7.76 -8.86 -14.05
CA GLY A 46 9.15 -8.42 -14.12
C GLY A 46 9.30 -7.02 -14.71
N TYR A 47 9.95 -6.15 -13.97
CA TYR A 47 10.21 -4.74 -14.33
C TYR A 47 8.98 -3.89 -14.58
N GLN A 48 7.80 -4.36 -14.16
CA GLN A 48 6.57 -3.59 -14.29
C GLN A 48 6.51 -2.48 -13.25
N THR A 49 5.93 -1.36 -13.66
CA THR A 49 5.57 -0.28 -12.74
C THR A 49 4.05 -0.16 -12.68
N ARG A 50 3.51 -0.09 -11.47
CA ARG A 50 2.08 0.13 -11.26
C ARG A 50 1.87 1.30 -10.31
N THR A 51 0.80 2.03 -10.55
CA THR A 51 0.39 3.12 -9.66
C THR A 51 -0.63 2.60 -8.65
N LEU A 52 -0.32 2.78 -7.37
CA LEU A 52 -1.21 2.46 -6.27
C LEU A 52 -1.90 3.74 -5.82
N SER A 53 -3.23 3.74 -5.81
CA SER A 53 -4.01 4.91 -5.43
C SER A 53 -4.82 4.62 -4.19
N ALA A 54 -4.90 5.58 -3.30
CA ALA A 54 -5.69 5.47 -2.09
C ALA A 54 -6.30 6.81 -1.72
N LEU A 55 -7.51 6.75 -1.16
CA LEU A 55 -8.22 7.92 -0.67
C LEU A 55 -8.28 7.82 0.85
N ALA A 56 -7.94 8.91 1.53
CA ALA A 56 -7.97 8.95 2.98
C ALA A 56 -9.37 8.69 3.51
N PRO A 57 -9.49 7.99 4.67
CA PRO A 57 -10.80 7.64 5.22
C PRO A 57 -11.54 8.80 5.86
N SER A 58 -10.85 9.88 6.16
CA SER A 58 -11.47 11.05 6.79
C SER A 58 -10.69 12.32 6.48
N PRO A 59 -11.32 13.51 6.67
CA PRO A 59 -10.61 14.78 6.49
C PRO A 59 -9.48 15.02 7.51
N ALA A 60 -9.46 14.27 8.61
CA ALA A 60 -8.41 14.39 9.62
C ALA A 60 -7.06 13.87 9.12
N ALA A 61 -7.05 13.01 8.13
CA ALA A 61 -5.82 12.45 7.59
C ALA A 61 -5.05 13.50 6.79
N ARG A 62 -3.80 13.75 7.19
CA ARG A 62 -2.91 14.72 6.57
C ARG A 62 -1.65 14.09 6.02
N GLY A 63 -1.34 12.88 6.44
CA GLY A 63 -0.18 12.14 5.98
C GLY A 63 -0.46 10.66 5.87
N TYR A 64 0.50 9.93 5.31
CA TYR A 64 0.34 8.50 5.11
C TYR A 64 1.67 7.80 5.18
N ARG A 65 1.60 6.48 5.39
CA ARG A 65 2.69 5.54 5.13
C ARG A 65 2.14 4.36 4.38
N ILE A 66 2.95 3.81 3.48
CA ILE A 66 2.62 2.58 2.79
C ILE A 66 3.57 1.48 3.27
N TYR A 67 3.01 0.34 3.59
CA TYR A 67 3.77 -0.87 3.93
C TYR A 67 3.56 -1.88 2.83
N VAL A 68 4.66 -2.51 2.41
CA VAL A 68 4.64 -3.53 1.37
C VAL A 68 5.35 -4.76 1.92
N ARG A 69 4.77 -5.92 1.68
CA ARG A 69 5.40 -7.18 2.07
C ARG A 69 5.24 -8.22 0.97
N GLU A 70 6.15 -9.18 0.93
CA GLU A 70 6.06 -10.30 0.03
C GLU A 70 5.06 -11.33 0.57
N VAL A 71 4.32 -11.94 -0.35
CA VAL A 71 3.49 -13.09 -0.01
C VAL A 71 4.34 -14.34 -0.13
N ILE A 72 4.58 -15.00 0.99
CA ILE A 72 5.33 -16.24 1.03
C ILE A 72 4.32 -17.39 0.98
N GLU A 73 4.40 -18.18 -0.09
CA GLU A 73 3.61 -19.39 -0.19
C GLU A 73 4.40 -20.54 0.43
N GLU A 74 3.84 -21.11 1.49
CA GLU A 74 4.39 -22.33 2.04
C GLU A 74 3.96 -23.49 1.16
N SER A 75 4.93 -24.19 0.58
CA SER A 75 4.68 -25.44 -0.10
C SER A 75 4.91 -26.58 0.87
N ASN A 76 3.92 -27.39 1.05
CA ASN A 76 4.06 -28.62 1.84
C ASN A 76 4.59 -29.75 0.96
#